data_f70875f8c3227f425ccc532d639bfa30
#
_entry.id   f70875f8c3227f425ccc532d639bfa30
#
_cell.length_a   1.000
_cell.length_b   1.000
_cell.length_c   1.000
_cell.angle_alpha   90.00
_cell.angle_beta   90.00
_cell.angle_gamma   90.00
#
_symmetry.space_group_name_H-M   'P 1'
#
loop_
_entity.id
_entity.type
_entity.pdbx_description
1 polymer ?
#
loop_
_entity_poly.entity_id
_entity_poly.type
_entity_poly.pdbx_seq_one_letter_code
_entity_poly.pdbx_strand_id
1 'polypeptide(L)'
;VLLDKLMEMQLNIRQKAKVKMELADVFVFNEKFNQAIIYYAQIQNDLPNDEFSHEASMRMAKTSFFKKDFNWAKKQASELKQASTQLIANDAVELFLLISDNSAEDSLQVALQDFSKADLWEYQNKPAEALDAFLQILVKHKGQSIEAGTLYKVGRNYEKLGNFAKAISYYQTILDNHKDGIYIDEALFYSAEIYKKQLNDLEKSKSFYEKIVLEHPDSIYFTEARKQYRQLRGDKQQGI
;
A
#
# COMPACT_ATOMS: atom_id res chain seq x y z
N VAL A 1 15.00 7.29 -23.05
CA VAL A 1 16.34 7.33 -23.66
C VAL A 1 17.25 6.20 -23.15
N LEU A 2 17.48 6.03 -21.82
CA LEU A 2 18.36 4.95 -21.33
C LEU A 2 17.65 3.58 -21.40
N LEU A 3 16.42 3.51 -20.90
CA LEU A 3 15.61 2.28 -20.87
C LEU A 3 15.27 1.81 -22.31
N ASP A 4 15.04 2.73 -23.25
CA ASP A 4 14.82 2.38 -24.65
C ASP A 4 16.06 1.72 -25.26
N LYS A 5 17.26 2.24 -24.97
CA LYS A 5 18.53 1.62 -25.38
C LYS A 5 18.72 0.23 -24.78
N LEU A 6 18.30 0.01 -23.51
CA LEU A 6 18.36 -1.31 -22.91
C LEU A 6 17.44 -2.31 -23.61
N MET A 7 16.29 -1.87 -24.11
CA MET A 7 15.37 -2.74 -24.88
C MET A 7 15.95 -3.22 -26.20
N GLU A 8 16.89 -2.48 -26.79
CA GLU A 8 17.59 -2.84 -28.04
C GLU A 8 18.73 -3.86 -27.83
N MET A 9 19.14 -4.10 -26.57
CA MET A 9 20.18 -5.06 -26.25
C MET A 9 19.67 -6.51 -26.28
N GLN A 10 20.60 -7.47 -26.44
CA GLN A 10 20.31 -8.90 -26.34
C GLN A 10 20.07 -9.29 -24.85
N LEU A 11 18.88 -9.03 -24.37
CA LEU A 11 18.44 -9.38 -23.02
C LEU A 11 17.64 -10.68 -23.02
N ASN A 12 17.79 -11.49 -21.95
CA ASN A 12 16.88 -12.60 -21.73
C ASN A 12 15.47 -12.10 -21.34
N ILE A 13 14.49 -13.00 -21.35
CA ILE A 13 13.08 -12.64 -21.13
C ILE A 13 12.83 -11.96 -19.77
N ARG A 14 13.48 -12.43 -18.68
CA ARG A 14 13.34 -11.80 -17.35
C ARG A 14 14.01 -10.43 -17.26
N GLN A 15 15.15 -10.24 -17.93
CA GLN A 15 15.79 -8.93 -18.02
C GLN A 15 14.93 -7.95 -18.80
N LYS A 16 14.32 -8.40 -19.91
CA LYS A 16 13.35 -7.59 -20.68
C LYS A 16 12.15 -7.22 -19.82
N ALA A 17 11.61 -8.17 -19.03
CA ALA A 17 10.49 -7.89 -18.14
C ALA A 17 10.84 -6.80 -17.10
N LYS A 18 12.04 -6.83 -16.50
CA LYS A 18 12.50 -5.76 -15.60
C LYS A 18 12.56 -4.41 -16.30
N VAL A 19 13.13 -4.33 -17.50
CA VAL A 19 13.20 -3.06 -18.25
C VAL A 19 11.80 -2.55 -18.61
N LYS A 20 10.89 -3.46 -19.03
CA LYS A 20 9.49 -3.10 -19.30
C LYS A 20 8.76 -2.59 -18.05
N MET A 21 9.04 -3.19 -16.87
CA MET A 21 8.47 -2.76 -15.61
C MET A 21 8.86 -1.32 -15.29
N GLU A 22 10.17 -1.02 -15.36
CA GLU A 22 10.69 0.34 -15.11
C GLU A 22 10.16 1.36 -16.13
N LEU A 23 10.06 0.98 -17.41
CA LEU A 23 9.44 1.84 -18.44
C LEU A 23 7.98 2.14 -18.12
N ALA A 24 7.22 1.12 -17.73
CA ALA A 24 5.83 1.27 -17.36
C ALA A 24 5.68 2.21 -16.14
N ASP A 25 6.52 2.05 -15.11
CA ASP A 25 6.52 2.92 -13.93
C ASP A 25 6.83 4.39 -14.30
N VAL A 26 7.78 4.62 -15.19
CA VAL A 26 8.07 5.96 -15.74
C VAL A 26 6.86 6.53 -16.48
N PHE A 27 6.12 5.70 -17.23
CA PHE A 27 4.87 6.13 -17.86
C PHE A 27 3.77 6.47 -16.86
N VAL A 28 3.61 5.67 -15.79
CA VAL A 28 2.68 6.00 -14.68
C VAL A 28 3.06 7.33 -14.04
N PHE A 29 4.34 7.52 -13.73
CA PHE A 29 4.86 8.76 -13.14
C PHE A 29 4.51 10.00 -13.99
N ASN A 30 4.54 9.86 -15.31
CA ASN A 30 4.19 10.91 -16.27
C ASN A 30 2.70 10.90 -16.69
N GLU A 31 1.84 10.20 -15.96
CA GLU A 31 0.40 10.09 -16.19
C GLU A 31 0.02 9.52 -17.58
N LYS A 32 0.95 8.82 -18.22
CA LYS A 32 0.75 8.12 -19.50
C LYS A 32 0.23 6.71 -19.24
N PHE A 33 -0.89 6.60 -18.54
CA PHE A 33 -1.42 5.33 -18.01
C PHE A 33 -1.64 4.25 -19.07
N ASN A 34 -2.13 4.63 -20.27
CA ASN A 34 -2.37 3.65 -21.34
C ASN A 34 -1.07 3.00 -21.83
N GLN A 35 0.02 3.78 -21.93
CA GLN A 35 1.33 3.22 -22.30
C GLN A 35 1.85 2.28 -21.21
N ALA A 36 1.73 2.66 -19.94
CA ALA A 36 2.12 1.80 -18.83
C ALA A 36 1.37 0.46 -18.86
N ILE A 37 0.06 0.48 -19.03
CA ILE A 37 -0.79 -0.71 -19.10
C ILE A 37 -0.32 -1.66 -20.24
N ILE A 38 0.07 -1.13 -21.40
CA ILE A 38 0.57 -1.95 -22.51
C ILE A 38 1.86 -2.70 -22.10
N TYR A 39 2.81 -2.03 -21.44
CA TYR A 39 4.04 -2.68 -21.00
C TYR A 39 3.78 -3.74 -19.92
N TYR A 40 2.91 -3.47 -18.93
CA TYR A 40 2.53 -4.47 -17.95
C TYR A 40 1.86 -5.69 -18.58
N ALA A 41 0.94 -5.47 -19.54
CA ALA A 41 0.28 -6.55 -20.27
C ALA A 41 1.28 -7.41 -21.08
N GLN A 42 2.30 -6.79 -21.68
CA GLN A 42 3.37 -7.54 -22.34
C GLN A 42 4.15 -8.44 -21.38
N ILE A 43 4.42 -7.98 -20.15
CA ILE A 43 5.10 -8.80 -19.14
C ILE A 43 4.24 -10.01 -18.78
N GLN A 44 2.93 -9.83 -18.59
CA GLN A 44 1.99 -10.92 -18.32
C GLN A 44 2.00 -11.98 -19.44
N ASN A 45 2.02 -11.54 -20.70
CA ASN A 45 2.05 -12.44 -21.84
C ASN A 45 3.40 -13.15 -22.02
N ASP A 46 4.50 -12.45 -21.75
CA ASP A 46 5.86 -12.98 -21.92
C ASP A 46 6.24 -13.99 -20.82
N LEU A 47 5.69 -13.83 -19.61
CA LEU A 47 6.03 -14.62 -18.41
C LEU A 47 4.76 -15.08 -17.66
N PRO A 48 3.88 -15.90 -18.29
CA PRO A 48 2.63 -16.32 -17.66
C PRO A 48 2.91 -17.11 -16.36
N ASN A 49 2.17 -16.81 -15.30
CA ASN A 49 2.29 -17.44 -13.98
C ASN A 49 3.66 -17.24 -13.27
N ASP A 50 4.46 -16.29 -13.71
CA ASP A 50 5.71 -15.88 -13.05
C ASP A 50 5.45 -14.75 -12.03
N GLU A 51 6.34 -14.59 -11.07
CA GLU A 51 6.29 -13.52 -10.08
C GLU A 51 6.24 -12.12 -10.74
N PHE A 52 7.01 -11.92 -11.82
CA PHE A 52 6.96 -10.69 -12.61
C PHE A 52 5.57 -10.43 -13.22
N SER A 53 4.87 -11.47 -13.62
CA SER A 53 3.50 -11.36 -14.14
C SER A 53 2.53 -10.90 -13.05
N HIS A 54 2.62 -11.47 -11.86
CA HIS A 54 1.78 -11.08 -10.73
C HIS A 54 2.07 -9.65 -10.29
N GLU A 55 3.34 -9.26 -10.22
CA GLU A 55 3.74 -7.90 -9.90
C GLU A 55 3.26 -6.90 -10.97
N ALA A 56 3.43 -7.22 -12.26
CA ALA A 56 2.92 -6.41 -13.36
C ALA A 56 1.39 -6.26 -13.29
N SER A 57 0.68 -7.33 -12.94
CA SER A 57 -0.78 -7.32 -12.77
C SER A 57 -1.20 -6.37 -11.64
N MET A 58 -0.50 -6.39 -10.51
CA MET A 58 -0.79 -5.50 -9.38
C MET A 58 -0.51 -4.04 -9.74
N ARG A 59 0.62 -3.75 -10.39
CA ARG A 59 0.95 -2.41 -10.87
C ARG A 59 -0.04 -1.92 -11.93
N MET A 60 -0.53 -2.80 -12.81
CA MET A 60 -1.57 -2.49 -13.79
C MET A 60 -2.92 -2.16 -13.11
N ALA A 61 -3.32 -2.93 -12.07
CA ALA A 61 -4.50 -2.63 -11.28
C ALA A 61 -4.40 -1.24 -10.61
N LYS A 62 -3.23 -0.94 -10.01
CA LYS A 62 -2.95 0.37 -9.39
C LYS A 62 -2.95 1.51 -10.42
N THR A 63 -2.40 1.26 -11.60
CA THR A 63 -2.42 2.23 -12.72
C THR A 63 -3.84 2.51 -13.20
N SER A 64 -4.68 1.48 -13.27
CA SER A 64 -6.11 1.62 -13.59
C SER A 64 -6.86 2.43 -12.54
N PHE A 65 -6.49 2.25 -11.25
CA PHE A 65 -7.01 3.07 -10.15
C PHE A 65 -6.61 4.55 -10.31
N PHE A 66 -5.35 4.85 -10.62
CA PHE A 66 -4.89 6.22 -10.90
C PHE A 66 -5.59 6.85 -12.11
N LYS A 67 -5.89 6.04 -13.13
CA LYS A 67 -6.67 6.46 -14.30
C LYS A 67 -8.15 6.69 -13.99
N LYS A 68 -8.62 6.35 -12.77
CA LYS A 68 -10.01 6.37 -12.32
C LYS A 68 -10.90 5.33 -13.00
N ASP A 69 -10.33 4.31 -13.59
CA ASP A 69 -11.05 3.12 -14.07
C ASP A 69 -11.22 2.12 -12.93
N PHE A 70 -12.04 2.51 -11.94
CA PHE A 70 -12.18 1.76 -10.69
C PHE A 70 -12.77 0.37 -10.88
N ASN A 71 -13.70 0.21 -11.83
CA ASN A 71 -14.29 -1.10 -12.12
C ASN A 71 -13.24 -2.09 -12.64
N TRP A 72 -12.38 -1.63 -13.55
CA TRP A 72 -11.30 -2.46 -14.08
C TRP A 72 -10.23 -2.73 -13.02
N ALA A 73 -9.82 -1.72 -12.25
CA ALA A 73 -8.88 -1.88 -11.14
C ALA A 73 -9.39 -2.91 -10.11
N LYS A 74 -10.68 -2.82 -9.73
CA LYS A 74 -11.32 -3.76 -8.80
C LYS A 74 -11.32 -5.19 -9.36
N LYS A 75 -11.65 -5.37 -10.64
CA LYS A 75 -11.65 -6.68 -11.29
C LYS A 75 -10.26 -7.31 -11.25
N GLN A 76 -9.22 -6.56 -11.67
CA GLN A 76 -7.83 -7.03 -11.64
C GLN A 76 -7.37 -7.38 -10.22
N ALA A 77 -7.65 -6.50 -9.24
CA ALA A 77 -7.34 -6.76 -7.84
C ALA A 77 -8.03 -8.03 -7.32
N SER A 78 -9.30 -8.27 -7.73
CA SER A 78 -10.02 -9.49 -7.34
C SER A 78 -9.36 -10.77 -7.85
N GLU A 79 -8.77 -10.76 -9.04
CA GLU A 79 -8.06 -11.92 -9.61
C GLU A 79 -6.74 -12.20 -8.89
N LEU A 80 -6.13 -11.18 -8.27
CA LEU A 80 -4.85 -11.27 -7.56
C LEU A 80 -4.95 -11.67 -6.09
N LYS A 81 -6.14 -11.75 -5.50
CA LYS A 81 -6.33 -12.13 -4.08
C LYS A 81 -5.76 -13.51 -3.74
N GLN A 82 -5.59 -14.37 -4.73
CA GLN A 82 -5.00 -15.70 -4.61
C GLN A 82 -3.61 -15.77 -5.28
N ALA A 83 -2.93 -14.63 -5.40
CA ALA A 83 -1.63 -14.55 -6.05
C ALA A 83 -0.55 -15.33 -5.28
N SER A 84 0.56 -15.59 -5.97
CA SER A 84 1.66 -16.43 -5.51
C SER A 84 2.39 -15.91 -4.27
N THR A 85 2.40 -14.60 -4.03
CA THR A 85 3.03 -14.00 -2.86
C THR A 85 2.00 -13.36 -1.95
N GLN A 86 2.19 -13.54 -0.64
CA GLN A 86 1.31 -12.95 0.38
C GLN A 86 1.26 -11.42 0.27
N LEU A 87 2.37 -10.79 -0.07
CA LEU A 87 2.43 -9.34 -0.22
C LEU A 87 1.53 -8.85 -1.35
N ILE A 88 1.64 -9.42 -2.55
CA ILE A 88 0.80 -9.05 -3.70
C ILE A 88 -0.68 -9.34 -3.41
N ALA A 89 -0.99 -10.48 -2.76
CA ALA A 89 -2.35 -10.81 -2.39
C ALA A 89 -2.96 -9.78 -1.43
N ASN A 90 -2.18 -9.31 -0.44
CA ASN A 90 -2.63 -8.30 0.51
C ASN A 90 -2.85 -6.93 -0.14
N ASP A 91 -1.90 -6.48 -0.98
CA ASP A 91 -2.05 -5.23 -1.73
C ASP A 91 -3.29 -5.28 -2.64
N ALA A 92 -3.56 -6.44 -3.23
CA ALA A 92 -4.75 -6.66 -4.06
C ALA A 92 -6.05 -6.65 -3.24
N VAL A 93 -6.06 -7.25 -2.05
CA VAL A 93 -7.19 -7.21 -1.12
C VAL A 93 -7.45 -5.77 -0.66
N GLU A 94 -6.40 -5.04 -0.26
CA GLU A 94 -6.51 -3.63 0.14
C GLU A 94 -7.14 -2.79 -0.98
N LEU A 95 -6.60 -2.86 -2.19
CA LEU A 95 -7.12 -2.10 -3.33
C LEU A 95 -8.57 -2.50 -3.67
N PHE A 96 -8.88 -3.81 -3.63
CA PHE A 96 -10.23 -4.30 -3.88
C PHE A 96 -11.23 -3.77 -2.85
N LEU A 97 -10.91 -3.82 -1.55
CA LEU A 97 -11.78 -3.36 -0.48
C LEU A 97 -11.92 -1.84 -0.52
N LEU A 98 -10.82 -1.11 -0.70
CA LEU A 98 -10.86 0.34 -0.88
C LEU A 98 -11.87 0.75 -1.97
N ILE A 99 -11.82 0.10 -3.13
CA ILE A 99 -12.76 0.42 -4.22
C ILE A 99 -14.17 -0.08 -3.89
N SER A 100 -14.32 -1.29 -3.36
CA SER A 100 -15.62 -1.91 -3.10
C SER A 100 -16.45 -1.12 -2.10
N ASP A 101 -15.84 -0.76 -0.97
CA ASP A 101 -16.51 -0.10 0.14
C ASP A 101 -16.92 1.33 -0.22
N ASN A 102 -16.14 1.98 -1.08
CA ASN A 102 -16.39 3.36 -1.50
C ASN A 102 -17.18 3.49 -2.82
N SER A 103 -17.42 2.39 -3.54
CA SER A 103 -18.23 2.43 -4.77
C SER A 103 -19.73 2.31 -4.50
N ALA A 104 -20.13 1.76 -3.35
CA ALA A 104 -21.53 1.53 -3.01
C ALA A 104 -22.23 2.81 -2.50
N GLU A 105 -21.47 3.71 -1.86
CA GLU A 105 -22.02 4.90 -1.19
C GLU A 105 -22.18 6.12 -2.12
N ASP A 106 -21.40 6.18 -3.19
CA ASP A 106 -21.36 7.32 -4.11
C ASP A 106 -21.32 6.85 -5.58
N SER A 107 -22.39 7.07 -6.32
CA SER A 107 -22.47 6.73 -7.73
C SER A 107 -21.44 7.48 -8.61
N LEU A 108 -21.00 8.65 -8.19
CA LEU A 108 -19.98 9.44 -8.87
C LEU A 108 -18.56 9.12 -8.38
N GLN A 109 -18.45 8.34 -7.31
CA GLN A 109 -17.18 7.90 -6.73
C GLN A 109 -16.21 9.07 -6.44
N VAL A 110 -16.75 10.21 -5.98
CA VAL A 110 -15.97 11.45 -5.76
C VAL A 110 -14.88 11.23 -4.72
N ALA A 111 -15.19 10.53 -3.63
CA ALA A 111 -14.20 10.22 -2.58
C ALA A 111 -13.04 9.38 -3.12
N LEU A 112 -13.34 8.36 -3.95
CA LEU A 112 -12.31 7.55 -4.62
C LEU A 112 -11.49 8.36 -5.63
N GLN A 113 -12.12 9.28 -6.36
CA GLN A 113 -11.40 10.14 -7.30
C GLN A 113 -10.43 11.08 -6.59
N ASP A 114 -10.85 11.69 -5.48
CA ASP A 114 -10.01 12.55 -4.66
C ASP A 114 -8.84 11.74 -4.07
N PHE A 115 -9.12 10.54 -3.52
CA PHE A 115 -8.11 9.64 -2.97
C PHE A 115 -7.11 9.17 -4.03
N SER A 116 -7.59 8.71 -5.18
CA SER A 116 -6.76 8.27 -6.29
C SER A 116 -5.77 9.35 -6.76
N LYS A 117 -6.21 10.61 -6.78
CA LYS A 117 -5.36 11.75 -7.12
C LYS A 117 -4.28 11.99 -6.06
N ALA A 118 -4.65 11.96 -4.77
CA ALA A 118 -3.70 12.13 -3.67
C ALA A 118 -2.65 11.00 -3.65
N ASP A 119 -3.08 9.76 -3.87
CA ASP A 119 -2.24 8.58 -3.92
C ASP A 119 -1.30 8.59 -5.15
N LEU A 120 -1.74 9.14 -6.28
CA LEU A 120 -0.88 9.39 -7.44
C LEU A 120 0.20 10.43 -7.12
N TRP A 121 -0.11 11.50 -6.41
CA TRP A 121 0.89 12.47 -5.98
C TRP A 121 1.92 11.86 -5.02
N GLU A 122 1.49 10.96 -4.12
CA GLU A 122 2.42 10.18 -3.29
C GLU A 122 3.34 9.32 -4.16
N TYR A 123 2.80 8.61 -5.16
CA TYR A 123 3.56 7.83 -6.14
C TYR A 123 4.55 8.70 -6.93
N GLN A 124 4.17 9.91 -7.30
CA GLN A 124 5.01 10.89 -7.98
C GLN A 124 6.04 11.57 -7.07
N ASN A 125 6.19 11.10 -5.82
CA ASN A 125 7.10 11.67 -4.82
C ASN A 125 6.84 13.18 -4.55
N LYS A 126 5.57 13.55 -4.48
CA LYS A 126 5.06 14.88 -4.12
C LYS A 126 4.39 14.83 -2.73
N PRO A 127 5.17 14.62 -1.65
CA PRO A 127 4.60 14.30 -0.33
C PRO A 127 3.81 15.45 0.29
N ALA A 128 4.16 16.70 -0.01
CA ALA A 128 3.43 17.85 0.52
C ALA A 128 2.04 17.97 -0.10
N GLU A 129 1.96 17.86 -1.43
CA GLU A 129 0.71 17.90 -2.17
C GLU A 129 -0.19 16.71 -1.84
N ALA A 130 0.41 15.52 -1.71
CA ALA A 130 -0.32 14.32 -1.32
C ALA A 130 -0.91 14.46 0.09
N LEU A 131 -0.11 14.94 1.06
CA LEU A 131 -0.56 15.14 2.43
C LEU A 131 -1.70 16.16 2.51
N ASP A 132 -1.57 17.31 1.83
CA ASP A 132 -2.63 18.34 1.82
C ASP A 132 -3.92 17.76 1.24
N ALA A 133 -3.85 17.05 0.13
CA ALA A 133 -5.01 16.41 -0.48
C ALA A 133 -5.66 15.36 0.43
N PHE A 134 -4.89 14.50 1.10
CA PHE A 134 -5.45 13.54 2.05
C PHE A 134 -6.11 14.24 3.25
N LEU A 135 -5.53 15.33 3.77
CA LEU A 135 -6.16 16.12 4.83
C LEU A 135 -7.49 16.75 4.38
N GLN A 136 -7.56 17.22 3.13
CA GLN A 136 -8.82 17.73 2.56
C GLN A 136 -9.89 16.63 2.44
N ILE A 137 -9.49 15.39 2.08
CA ILE A 137 -10.40 14.25 2.03
C ILE A 137 -11.01 13.96 3.41
N LEU A 138 -10.21 13.99 4.49
CA LEU A 138 -10.71 13.80 5.86
C LEU A 138 -11.75 14.84 6.28
N VAL A 139 -11.67 16.05 5.73
CA VAL A 139 -12.67 17.11 5.99
C VAL A 139 -13.90 16.92 5.12
N LYS A 140 -13.71 16.71 3.82
CA LYS A 140 -14.78 16.67 2.81
C LYS A 140 -15.62 15.40 2.88
N HIS A 141 -14.99 14.28 3.20
CA HIS A 141 -15.59 12.94 3.20
C HIS A 141 -15.62 12.31 4.60
N LYS A 142 -15.75 13.14 5.63
CA LYS A 142 -15.80 12.69 7.02
C LYS A 142 -16.95 11.69 7.25
N GLY A 143 -16.64 10.58 7.92
CA GLY A 143 -17.62 9.52 8.24
C GLY A 143 -17.95 8.60 7.06
N GLN A 144 -17.34 8.77 5.89
CA GLN A 144 -17.47 7.85 4.76
C GLN A 144 -16.42 6.72 4.85
N SER A 145 -16.63 5.64 4.14
CA SER A 145 -15.74 4.47 4.12
C SER A 145 -14.30 4.78 3.74
N ILE A 146 -14.05 5.87 2.99
CA ILE A 146 -12.72 6.32 2.60
C ILE A 146 -11.87 6.84 3.78
N GLU A 147 -12.49 7.14 4.93
CA GLU A 147 -11.84 7.82 6.05
C GLU A 147 -10.68 6.99 6.62
N ALA A 148 -10.90 5.69 6.87
CA ALA A 148 -9.86 4.83 7.46
C ALA A 148 -8.60 4.74 6.60
N GLY A 149 -8.75 4.50 5.29
CA GLY A 149 -7.64 4.49 4.34
C GLY A 149 -6.94 5.84 4.25
N THR A 150 -7.70 6.94 4.33
CA THR A 150 -7.13 8.29 4.30
C THR A 150 -6.34 8.59 5.57
N LEU A 151 -6.85 8.21 6.77
CA LEU A 151 -6.13 8.34 8.03
C LEU A 151 -4.79 7.59 8.00
N TYR A 152 -4.80 6.37 7.47
CA TYR A 152 -3.58 5.58 7.28
C TYR A 152 -2.58 6.30 6.37
N LYS A 153 -3.00 6.79 5.22
CA LYS A 153 -2.15 7.55 4.29
C LYS A 153 -1.58 8.83 4.91
N VAL A 154 -2.39 9.58 5.66
CA VAL A 154 -1.93 10.77 6.40
C VAL A 154 -0.87 10.39 7.43
N GLY A 155 -1.09 9.33 8.20
CA GLY A 155 -0.11 8.80 9.15
C GLY A 155 1.22 8.47 8.49
N ARG A 156 1.19 7.73 7.38
CA ARG A 156 2.38 7.37 6.59
C ARG A 156 3.13 8.58 6.03
N ASN A 157 2.41 9.60 5.56
CA ASN A 157 3.03 10.82 5.04
C ASN A 157 3.69 11.63 6.17
N TYR A 158 3.06 11.76 7.36
CA TYR A 158 3.70 12.38 8.50
C TYR A 158 4.95 11.62 8.99
N GLU A 159 4.94 10.29 8.93
CA GLU A 159 6.09 9.46 9.23
C GLU A 159 7.25 9.75 8.26
N LYS A 160 7.00 9.80 6.94
CA LYS A 160 7.99 10.16 5.92
C LYS A 160 8.57 11.57 6.14
N LEU A 161 7.75 12.49 6.63
CA LEU A 161 8.17 13.85 6.97
C LEU A 161 8.83 13.98 8.35
N GLY A 162 9.02 12.88 9.09
CA GLY A 162 9.64 12.86 10.42
C GLY A 162 8.75 13.40 11.53
N ASN A 163 7.47 13.66 11.28
CA ASN A 163 6.53 14.12 12.30
C ASN A 163 5.85 12.92 12.98
N PHE A 164 6.61 12.19 13.76
CA PHE A 164 6.17 10.94 14.39
C PHE A 164 5.01 11.11 15.36
N ALA A 165 4.94 12.23 16.08
CA ALA A 165 3.84 12.52 16.99
C ALA A 165 2.50 12.62 16.25
N LYS A 166 2.46 13.31 15.11
CA LYS A 166 1.27 13.36 14.26
C LYS A 166 0.97 12.00 13.64
N ALA A 167 1.97 11.28 13.12
CA ALA A 167 1.75 9.94 12.57
C ALA A 167 1.03 9.03 13.58
N ILE A 168 1.54 8.95 14.82
CA ILE A 168 0.93 8.17 15.89
C ILE A 168 -0.51 8.64 16.18
N SER A 169 -0.77 9.95 16.20
CA SER A 169 -2.13 10.44 16.47
C SER A 169 -3.14 10.00 15.42
N TYR A 170 -2.76 9.94 14.15
CA TYR A 170 -3.62 9.43 13.08
C TYR A 170 -3.80 7.91 13.16
N TYR A 171 -2.75 7.16 13.47
CA TYR A 171 -2.88 5.72 13.73
C TYR A 171 -3.77 5.44 14.94
N GLN A 172 -3.64 6.21 16.02
CA GLN A 172 -4.52 6.08 17.17
C GLN A 172 -5.98 6.34 16.80
N THR A 173 -6.25 7.32 15.93
CA THR A 173 -7.62 7.57 15.44
C THR A 173 -8.21 6.35 14.72
N ILE A 174 -7.39 5.62 13.94
CA ILE A 174 -7.82 4.36 13.32
C ILE A 174 -8.18 3.34 14.41
N LEU A 175 -7.30 3.14 15.38
CA LEU A 175 -7.50 2.16 16.47
C LEU A 175 -8.72 2.47 17.33
N ASP A 176 -9.09 3.73 17.49
CA ASP A 176 -10.22 4.15 18.32
C ASP A 176 -11.56 4.05 17.57
N ASN A 177 -11.57 4.45 16.28
CA ASN A 177 -12.81 4.68 15.54
C ASN A 177 -13.11 3.64 14.46
N HIS A 178 -12.12 2.84 14.04
CA HIS A 178 -12.25 1.89 12.92
C HIS A 178 -11.79 0.47 13.32
N LYS A 179 -12.27 -0.01 14.48
CA LYS A 179 -11.79 -1.24 15.15
C LYS A 179 -11.91 -2.52 14.32
N ASP A 180 -12.85 -2.58 13.40
CA ASP A 180 -13.06 -3.73 12.51
C ASP A 180 -12.51 -3.46 11.09
N GLY A 181 -11.72 -2.39 10.94
CA GLY A 181 -11.18 -1.96 9.65
C GLY A 181 -9.90 -2.69 9.25
N ILE A 182 -9.65 -2.74 7.95
CA ILE A 182 -8.47 -3.40 7.36
C ILE A 182 -7.13 -2.74 7.72
N TYR A 183 -7.14 -1.52 8.28
CA TYR A 183 -5.92 -0.76 8.61
C TYR A 183 -5.52 -0.85 10.09
N ILE A 184 -6.15 -1.71 10.89
CA ILE A 184 -5.81 -1.91 12.31
C ILE A 184 -4.40 -2.46 12.46
N ASP A 185 -4.07 -3.48 11.70
CA ASP A 185 -2.78 -4.15 11.77
C ASP A 185 -1.63 -3.20 11.41
N GLU A 186 -1.83 -2.40 10.35
CA GLU A 186 -0.91 -1.36 9.93
C GLU A 186 -0.73 -0.30 11.03
N ALA A 187 -1.82 0.19 11.59
CA ALA A 187 -1.79 1.21 12.64
C ALA A 187 -1.04 0.72 13.88
N LEU A 188 -1.28 -0.53 14.30
CA LEU A 188 -0.56 -1.16 15.41
C LEU A 188 0.93 -1.31 15.09
N PHE A 189 1.25 -1.89 13.92
CA PHE A 189 2.61 -2.21 13.55
C PHE A 189 3.46 -0.94 13.37
N TYR A 190 2.99 0.05 12.62
CA TYR A 190 3.75 1.28 12.41
C TYR A 190 3.85 2.13 13.67
N SER A 191 2.84 2.11 14.56
CA SER A 191 2.97 2.72 15.90
C SER A 191 4.08 2.07 16.70
N ALA A 192 4.13 0.73 16.74
CA ALA A 192 5.19 -0.01 17.42
C ALA A 192 6.59 0.34 16.88
N GLU A 193 6.72 0.39 15.55
CA GLU A 193 7.98 0.73 14.87
C GLU A 193 8.44 2.15 15.19
N ILE A 194 7.52 3.13 15.19
CA ILE A 194 7.85 4.53 15.56
C ILE A 194 8.30 4.61 17.01
N TYR A 195 7.56 4.00 17.95
CA TYR A 195 7.94 4.01 19.36
C TYR A 195 9.32 3.38 19.57
N LYS A 196 9.63 2.28 18.87
CA LYS A 196 10.91 1.60 18.96
C LYS A 196 12.06 2.40 18.36
N LYS A 197 11.91 2.82 17.09
CA LYS A 197 13.03 3.31 16.28
C LYS A 197 13.26 4.82 16.40
N GLN A 198 12.21 5.58 16.66
CA GLN A 198 12.25 7.03 16.62
C GLN A 198 12.10 7.67 17.99
N LEU A 199 11.27 7.11 18.86
CA LEU A 199 10.98 7.67 20.17
C LEU A 199 11.71 6.94 21.31
N ASN A 200 12.32 5.79 21.01
CA ASN A 200 13.01 4.93 21.98
C ASN A 200 12.15 4.57 23.21
N ASP A 201 10.83 4.50 23.02
CA ASP A 201 9.87 4.07 24.05
C ASP A 201 9.56 2.57 23.86
N LEU A 202 10.47 1.74 24.40
CA LEU A 202 10.44 0.30 24.22
C LEU A 202 9.21 -0.36 24.88
N GLU A 203 8.69 0.24 25.97
CA GLU A 203 7.51 -0.32 26.65
C GLU A 203 6.24 -0.12 25.83
N LYS A 204 6.04 1.08 25.25
CA LYS A 204 4.93 1.29 24.32
C LYS A 204 5.07 0.44 23.07
N SER A 205 6.26 0.40 22.48
CA SER A 205 6.51 -0.48 21.33
C SER A 205 6.12 -1.92 21.61
N LYS A 206 6.57 -2.44 22.77
CA LYS A 206 6.24 -3.80 23.21
C LYS A 206 4.74 -4.02 23.32
N SER A 207 3.98 -3.07 23.90
CA SER A 207 2.54 -3.19 24.06
C SER A 207 1.79 -3.22 22.71
N PHE A 208 2.24 -2.47 21.70
CA PHE A 208 1.65 -2.51 20.37
C PHE A 208 1.96 -3.82 19.64
N TYR A 209 3.18 -4.34 19.70
CA TYR A 209 3.48 -5.66 19.15
C TYR A 209 2.72 -6.78 19.87
N GLU A 210 2.57 -6.68 21.20
CA GLU A 210 1.78 -7.64 21.98
C GLU A 210 0.34 -7.72 21.48
N LYS A 211 -0.30 -6.59 21.20
CA LYS A 211 -1.67 -6.57 20.64
C LYS A 211 -1.74 -7.32 19.30
N ILE A 212 -0.80 -7.10 18.39
CA ILE A 212 -0.77 -7.85 17.13
C ILE A 212 -0.67 -9.36 17.42
N VAL A 213 0.21 -9.76 18.33
CA VAL A 213 0.45 -11.19 18.64
C VAL A 213 -0.75 -11.86 19.29
N LEU A 214 -1.49 -11.14 20.15
CA LEU A 214 -2.59 -11.71 20.92
C LEU A 214 -3.95 -11.57 20.24
N GLU A 215 -4.18 -10.48 19.52
CA GLU A 215 -5.48 -10.11 18.98
C GLU A 215 -5.59 -10.28 17.46
N HIS A 216 -4.43 -10.31 16.73
CA HIS A 216 -4.38 -10.33 15.26
C HIS A 216 -3.46 -11.46 14.73
N PRO A 217 -3.74 -12.75 15.02
CA PRO A 217 -2.87 -13.86 14.64
C PRO A 217 -2.75 -14.06 13.13
N ASP A 218 -3.75 -13.61 12.36
CA ASP A 218 -3.78 -13.70 10.89
C ASP A 218 -3.12 -12.50 10.19
N SER A 219 -2.61 -11.53 10.96
CA SER A 219 -1.92 -10.35 10.44
C SER A 219 -0.66 -10.73 9.65
N ILE A 220 -0.44 -10.04 8.53
CA ILE A 220 0.83 -10.15 7.77
C ILE A 220 2.04 -9.75 8.63
N TYR A 221 1.82 -8.89 9.63
CA TYR A 221 2.85 -8.42 10.55
C TYR A 221 3.09 -9.37 11.73
N PHE A 222 2.29 -10.43 11.87
CA PHE A 222 2.33 -11.34 13.03
C PHE A 222 3.73 -11.91 13.29
N THR A 223 4.40 -12.42 12.26
CA THR A 223 5.72 -13.04 12.41
C THR A 223 6.77 -12.05 12.91
N GLU A 224 6.80 -10.85 12.32
CA GLU A 224 7.75 -9.81 12.74
C GLU A 224 7.36 -9.22 14.11
N ALA A 225 6.09 -8.95 14.36
CA ALA A 225 5.60 -8.47 15.64
C ALA A 225 5.93 -9.45 16.78
N ARG A 226 5.75 -10.76 16.57
CA ARG A 226 6.10 -11.80 17.54
C ARG A 226 7.60 -11.83 17.83
N LYS A 227 8.43 -11.70 16.80
CA LYS A 227 9.90 -11.63 16.96
C LYS A 227 10.29 -10.40 17.78
N GLN A 228 9.77 -9.23 17.45
CA GLN A 228 10.04 -7.97 18.14
C GLN A 228 9.53 -8.00 19.60
N TYR A 229 8.32 -8.50 19.81
CA TYR A 229 7.73 -8.67 21.15
C TYR A 229 8.61 -9.53 22.05
N ARG A 230 9.07 -10.70 21.54
CA ARG A 230 9.97 -11.59 22.30
C ARG A 230 11.30 -10.94 22.65
N GLN A 231 11.89 -10.20 21.71
CA GLN A 231 13.14 -9.46 21.95
C GLN A 231 12.96 -8.41 23.03
N LEU A 232 11.88 -7.62 22.96
CA LEU A 232 11.58 -6.56 23.94
C LEU A 232 11.19 -7.12 25.31
N ARG A 233 10.65 -8.33 25.38
CA ARG A 233 10.36 -9.05 26.62
C ARG A 233 11.60 -9.64 27.27
N GLY A 234 12.71 -9.74 26.56
CA GLY A 234 13.96 -10.33 27.07
C GLY A 234 14.05 -11.83 26.91
N ASP A 235 13.19 -12.44 26.08
CA ASP A 235 13.26 -13.88 25.80
C ASP A 235 14.58 -14.18 25.07
N LYS A 236 15.33 -15.16 25.58
CA LYS A 236 16.52 -15.67 24.88
C LYS A 236 16.05 -16.25 23.55
N GLN A 237 16.71 -15.85 22.45
CA GLN A 237 16.52 -16.53 21.17
C GLN A 237 16.94 -18.01 21.37
N GLN A 238 15.98 -18.90 21.42
CA GLN A 238 16.29 -20.33 21.25
C GLN A 238 16.71 -20.45 19.78
N GLY A 239 18.04 -20.67 19.59
CA GLY A 239 18.59 -20.94 18.28
C GLY A 239 17.89 -22.16 17.66
N ILE A 240 17.48 -21.97 16.42
CA ILE A 240 17.09 -23.05 15.50
C ILE A 240 18.36 -23.59 14.87
#